data_11ff4c3eba35ae9d8b7b4a9b641b502a
#
_entry.id   11ff4c3eba35ae9d8b7b4a9b641b502a
#
_cell.length_a   1.000
_cell.length_b   1.000
_cell.length_c   1.000
_cell.angle_alpha   90.00
_cell.angle_beta   90.00
_cell.angle_gamma   90.00
#
_symmetry.space_group_name_H-M   'P 1'
#
loop_
_entity.id
_entity.type
_entity.pdbx_description
1 polymer ?
#
loop_
_entity_poly.entity_id
_entity_poly.type
_entity_poly.pdbx_seq_one_letter_code
_entity_poly.pdbx_strand_id
1 'polypeptide(L)'
;MSKKVNNRTTEYPIDDIFLKRYSPRAMSGEKVSEKELMTLFEAARWAPSSSNIQPWRFIYAMRDTQEFENLFSLLIQFNKDWCVRASVLVVTISKKTTDSGRENATHSFSAGSAWQNLALQASEMNLIAHGMSGFDYEMARKKLGVPDDYTVEMMIAIGKHGKIEDLPESLRPRETPSDRKPLKEIVFKGKFPA
;
A
#
# COMPACT_ATOMS: atom_id res chain seq x y z
N MET A 1 14.80 -6.61 -25.26
CA MET A 1 13.93 -7.81 -25.34
C MET A 1 12.83 -7.65 -24.32
N SER A 2 11.58 -7.93 -24.70
CA SER A 2 10.44 -7.93 -23.75
C SER A 2 10.61 -9.07 -22.72
N LYS A 3 10.30 -8.78 -21.46
CA LYS A 3 10.42 -9.74 -20.35
C LYS A 3 9.02 -10.13 -19.88
N LYS A 4 8.81 -11.41 -19.56
CA LYS A 4 7.52 -11.92 -19.05
C LYS A 4 7.71 -12.52 -17.66
N VAL A 5 7.01 -11.97 -16.66
CA VAL A 5 6.95 -12.49 -15.28
C VAL A 5 5.50 -12.38 -14.81
N ASN A 6 4.95 -13.41 -14.16
CA ASN A 6 3.57 -13.44 -13.69
C ASN A 6 2.54 -13.14 -14.80
N ASN A 7 2.76 -13.64 -16.01
CA ASN A 7 1.95 -13.34 -17.21
C ASN A 7 1.93 -11.85 -17.63
N ARG A 8 2.80 -11.01 -17.06
CA ARG A 8 3.01 -9.61 -17.42
C ARG A 8 4.15 -9.48 -18.41
N THR A 9 4.01 -8.61 -19.39
CA THR A 9 5.04 -8.30 -20.39
C THR A 9 5.49 -6.86 -20.28
N THR A 10 6.75 -6.60 -20.64
CA THR A 10 7.32 -5.26 -20.64
C THR A 10 7.71 -4.83 -22.06
N GLU A 11 7.56 -3.55 -22.36
CA GLU A 11 8.07 -2.96 -23.61
C GLU A 11 9.58 -2.71 -23.56
N TYR A 12 10.12 -2.46 -22.36
CA TYR A 12 11.54 -2.22 -22.09
C TYR A 12 12.05 -3.09 -20.94
N PRO A 13 13.34 -3.42 -20.90
CA PRO A 13 13.89 -4.22 -19.80
C PRO A 13 13.88 -3.44 -18.48
N ILE A 14 13.22 -4.00 -17.48
CA ILE A 14 13.19 -3.49 -16.10
C ILE A 14 13.51 -4.62 -15.12
N ASP A 15 13.74 -4.28 -13.86
CA ASP A 15 13.93 -5.29 -12.81
C ASP A 15 12.65 -6.10 -12.58
N ASP A 16 12.81 -7.38 -12.25
CA ASP A 16 11.72 -8.34 -12.04
C ASP A 16 10.82 -7.99 -10.86
N ILE A 17 11.34 -7.28 -9.87
CA ILE A 17 10.57 -6.87 -8.70
C ILE A 17 9.31 -6.08 -9.08
N PHE A 18 9.38 -5.25 -10.12
CA PHE A 18 8.23 -4.47 -10.60
C PHE A 18 7.13 -5.34 -11.21
N LEU A 19 7.51 -6.49 -11.80
CA LEU A 19 6.57 -7.46 -12.38
C LEU A 19 6.07 -8.47 -11.34
N LYS A 20 6.92 -8.86 -10.39
CA LYS A 20 6.56 -9.78 -9.30
C LYS A 20 5.55 -9.16 -8.34
N ARG A 21 5.77 -7.89 -7.96
CA ARG A 21 4.89 -7.22 -7.02
C ARG A 21 3.48 -7.04 -7.59
N TYR A 22 2.52 -7.59 -6.93
CA TYR A 22 1.07 -7.31 -7.13
C TYR A 22 0.40 -7.18 -5.76
N SER A 23 -0.91 -7.02 -5.72
CA SER A 23 -1.67 -6.82 -4.47
C SER A 23 -2.69 -7.95 -4.31
N PRO A 24 -2.27 -9.15 -3.90
CA PRO A 24 -3.20 -10.24 -3.62
C PRO A 24 -4.03 -9.94 -2.36
N ARG A 25 -5.15 -10.66 -2.22
CA ARG A 25 -6.07 -10.61 -1.07
C ARG A 25 -6.04 -11.88 -0.25
N ALA A 26 -5.64 -13.00 -0.85
CA ALA A 26 -5.59 -14.30 -0.21
C ALA A 26 -4.45 -14.36 0.82
N MET A 27 -4.75 -13.99 2.05
CA MET A 27 -3.83 -14.05 3.17
C MET A 27 -4.07 -15.32 4.00
N SER A 28 -3.00 -15.96 4.47
CA SER A 28 -3.07 -17.22 5.23
C SER A 28 -3.64 -17.06 6.64
N GLY A 29 -3.51 -15.88 7.22
CA GLY A 29 -3.78 -15.64 8.61
C GLY A 29 -2.58 -15.93 9.53
N GLU A 30 -1.45 -16.39 9.00
CA GLU A 30 -0.23 -16.51 9.78
C GLU A 30 0.31 -15.15 10.20
N LYS A 31 0.97 -15.12 11.37
CA LYS A 31 1.54 -13.87 11.92
C LYS A 31 2.73 -13.41 11.09
N VAL A 32 2.75 -12.14 10.77
CA VAL A 32 3.94 -11.38 10.38
C VAL A 32 4.60 -10.92 11.67
N SER A 33 5.87 -11.16 11.83
CA SER A 33 6.63 -10.73 13.01
C SER A 33 6.84 -9.22 13.01
N GLU A 34 7.04 -8.64 14.18
CA GLU A 34 7.36 -7.22 14.31
C GLU A 34 8.65 -6.85 13.55
N LYS A 35 9.64 -7.75 13.54
CA LYS A 35 10.88 -7.56 12.77
C LYS A 35 10.62 -7.47 11.28
N GLU A 36 9.80 -8.37 10.72
CA GLU A 36 9.40 -8.29 9.30
C GLU A 36 8.67 -6.99 9.01
N LEU A 37 7.72 -6.59 9.85
CA LEU A 37 6.98 -5.34 9.70
C LEU A 37 7.90 -4.10 9.75
N MET A 38 8.81 -4.03 10.72
CA MET A 38 9.76 -2.93 10.82
C MET A 38 10.71 -2.88 9.61
N THR A 39 11.05 -4.01 9.00
CA THR A 39 11.82 -4.05 7.74
C THR A 39 11.05 -3.38 6.59
N LEU A 40 9.73 -3.55 6.53
CA LEU A 40 8.90 -2.88 5.52
C LEU A 40 8.86 -1.36 5.74
N PHE A 41 8.73 -0.91 6.99
CA PHE A 41 8.78 0.52 7.32
C PHE A 41 10.17 1.12 7.09
N GLU A 42 11.24 0.35 7.33
CA GLU A 42 12.60 0.79 7.00
C GLU A 42 12.74 1.04 5.48
N ALA A 43 12.23 0.15 4.63
CA ALA A 43 12.22 0.37 3.18
C ALA A 43 11.40 1.62 2.81
N ALA A 44 10.22 1.81 3.42
CA ALA A 44 9.40 3.00 3.22
C ALA A 44 10.15 4.30 3.57
N ARG A 45 10.91 4.29 4.67
CA ARG A 45 11.70 5.44 5.16
C ARG A 45 12.73 5.95 4.15
N TRP A 46 13.23 5.08 3.26
CA TRP A 46 14.21 5.42 2.22
C TRP A 46 13.60 5.99 0.94
N ALA A 47 12.31 6.29 0.94
CA ALA A 47 11.68 6.95 -0.20
C ALA A 47 12.22 8.37 -0.41
N PRO A 48 12.27 8.87 -1.66
CA PRO A 48 12.60 10.27 -1.91
C PRO A 48 11.44 11.19 -1.52
N SER A 49 11.76 12.42 -1.13
CA SER A 49 10.79 13.50 -0.91
C SER A 49 11.38 14.86 -1.24
N SER A 50 10.54 15.83 -1.58
CA SER A 50 10.98 17.20 -1.84
C SER A 50 11.76 17.75 -0.64
N SER A 51 12.98 18.27 -0.86
CA SER A 51 13.87 18.78 0.18
C SER A 51 14.07 17.82 1.37
N ASN A 52 13.90 16.53 1.15
CA ASN A 52 13.98 15.49 2.19
C ASN A 52 13.04 15.72 3.39
N ILE A 53 11.83 16.26 3.13
CA ILE A 53 10.83 16.60 4.17
C ILE A 53 10.27 15.33 4.86
N GLN A 54 10.22 14.19 4.17
CA GLN A 54 9.77 12.91 4.73
C GLN A 54 8.38 13.02 5.41
N PRO A 55 7.33 13.40 4.69
CA PRO A 55 6.03 13.77 5.28
C PRO A 55 5.21 12.57 5.75
N TRP A 56 5.54 11.35 5.36
CA TRP A 56 4.81 10.12 5.67
C TRP A 56 4.88 9.77 7.16
N ARG A 57 3.76 9.26 7.67
CA ARG A 57 3.64 8.60 8.98
C ARG A 57 2.78 7.35 8.80
N PHE A 58 3.03 6.36 9.64
CA PHE A 58 2.31 5.09 9.60
C PHE A 58 1.76 4.78 10.99
N ILE A 59 0.45 4.55 11.07
CA ILE A 59 -0.21 4.03 12.25
C ILE A 59 -0.51 2.57 11.96
N TYR A 60 -0.05 1.64 12.76
CA TYR A 60 -0.24 0.22 12.52
C TYR A 60 -0.86 -0.50 13.71
N ALA A 61 -1.47 -1.65 13.43
CA ALA A 61 -1.99 -2.55 14.45
C ALA A 61 -1.79 -4.01 14.02
N MET A 62 -1.33 -4.82 14.97
CA MET A 62 -1.16 -6.26 14.79
C MET A 62 -2.48 -6.97 15.07
N ARG A 63 -2.80 -8.03 14.32
CA ARG A 63 -3.99 -8.84 14.55
C ARG A 63 -3.99 -9.40 15.98
N ASP A 64 -5.17 -9.69 16.51
CA ASP A 64 -5.44 -10.14 17.88
C ASP A 64 -5.21 -9.02 18.93
N THR A 65 -5.26 -7.74 18.54
CA THR A 65 -5.21 -6.57 19.43
C THR A 65 -6.45 -5.69 19.28
N GLN A 66 -6.78 -4.90 20.30
CA GLN A 66 -7.88 -3.93 20.23
C GLN A 66 -7.64 -2.84 19.17
N GLU A 67 -6.38 -2.46 18.96
CA GLU A 67 -5.97 -1.51 17.93
C GLU A 67 -6.28 -2.05 16.54
N PHE A 68 -6.10 -3.35 16.31
CA PHE A 68 -6.46 -3.98 15.03
C PHE A 68 -7.97 -3.91 14.79
N GLU A 69 -8.79 -4.23 15.79
CA GLU A 69 -10.25 -4.15 15.70
C GLU A 69 -10.70 -2.70 15.42
N ASN A 70 -10.02 -1.73 16.02
CA ASN A 70 -10.27 -0.31 15.74
C ASN A 70 -10.00 0.04 14.27
N LEU A 71 -8.86 -0.38 13.70
CA LEU A 71 -8.54 -0.15 12.29
C LEU A 71 -9.45 -0.97 11.36
N PHE A 72 -9.71 -2.23 11.69
CA PHE A 72 -10.59 -3.10 10.91
C PHE A 72 -12.02 -2.55 10.81
N SER A 73 -12.52 -1.94 11.91
CA SER A 73 -13.84 -1.33 11.93
C SER A 73 -14.01 -0.19 10.92
N LEU A 74 -12.93 0.46 10.51
CA LEU A 74 -12.93 1.58 9.54
C LEU A 74 -13.16 1.11 8.11
N LEU A 75 -12.87 -0.16 7.79
CA LEU A 75 -13.00 -0.71 6.45
C LEU A 75 -14.46 -0.80 6.01
N ILE A 76 -14.73 -0.55 4.73
CA ILE A 76 -16.01 -0.90 4.10
C ILE A 76 -16.18 -2.42 4.05
N GLN A 77 -17.41 -2.91 3.98
CA GLN A 77 -17.70 -4.34 4.03
C GLN A 77 -16.91 -5.15 2.99
N PHE A 78 -16.83 -4.68 1.75
CA PHE A 78 -16.04 -5.32 0.70
C PHE A 78 -14.58 -5.61 1.11
N ASN A 79 -13.94 -4.69 1.84
CA ASN A 79 -12.57 -4.89 2.31
C ASN A 79 -12.51 -5.76 3.57
N LYS A 80 -13.51 -5.68 4.45
CA LYS A 80 -13.62 -6.58 5.62
C LYS A 80 -13.67 -8.05 5.20
N ASP A 81 -14.41 -8.37 4.13
CA ASP A 81 -14.64 -9.74 3.69
C ASP A 81 -13.35 -10.52 3.38
N TRP A 82 -12.26 -9.85 3.01
CA TRP A 82 -10.99 -10.50 2.74
C TRP A 82 -9.86 -10.09 3.72
N CYS A 83 -9.94 -8.93 4.35
CA CYS A 83 -8.94 -8.47 5.32
C CYS A 83 -8.98 -9.23 6.66
N VAL A 84 -10.02 -10.04 6.91
CA VAL A 84 -10.17 -10.82 8.15
C VAL A 84 -8.96 -11.69 8.48
N ARG A 85 -8.17 -12.06 7.48
CA ARG A 85 -6.94 -12.84 7.63
C ARG A 85 -5.65 -12.01 7.54
N ALA A 86 -5.75 -10.69 7.44
CA ALA A 86 -4.56 -9.83 7.48
C ALA A 86 -3.87 -9.96 8.84
N SER A 87 -2.54 -10.01 8.85
CA SER A 87 -1.75 -10.03 10.08
C SER A 87 -1.58 -8.64 10.67
N VAL A 88 -1.53 -7.63 9.81
CA VAL A 88 -1.34 -6.23 10.18
C VAL A 88 -2.23 -5.34 9.33
N LEU A 89 -2.81 -4.32 9.95
CA LEU A 89 -3.40 -3.18 9.24
C LEU A 89 -2.57 -1.93 9.50
N VAL A 90 -2.40 -1.11 8.47
CA VAL A 90 -1.65 0.14 8.53
C VAL A 90 -2.50 1.26 7.97
N VAL A 91 -2.48 2.43 8.59
CA VAL A 91 -3.00 3.68 8.02
C VAL A 91 -1.82 4.55 7.67
N THR A 92 -1.71 4.94 6.42
CA THR A 92 -0.71 5.89 5.94
C THR A 92 -1.28 7.30 6.01
N ILE A 93 -0.56 8.20 6.63
CA ILE A 93 -0.87 9.63 6.72
C ILE A 93 0.31 10.45 6.25
N SER A 94 0.06 11.68 5.79
CA SER A 94 1.10 12.58 5.33
C SER A 94 0.92 14.00 5.85
N LYS A 95 2.03 14.65 6.25
CA LYS A 95 2.05 16.01 6.78
C LYS A 95 1.95 17.03 5.65
N LYS A 96 0.92 17.87 5.69
CA LYS A 96 0.64 18.92 4.67
C LYS A 96 1.58 20.12 4.77
N THR A 97 2.33 20.24 5.87
CA THR A 97 3.21 21.37 6.13
C THR A 97 4.65 20.92 6.34
N THR A 98 5.60 21.81 6.07
CA THR A 98 7.01 21.67 6.43
C THR A 98 7.20 21.98 7.92
N ASP A 99 8.40 21.73 8.46
CA ASP A 99 8.74 22.10 9.84
C ASP A 99 8.75 23.61 10.06
N SER A 100 8.93 24.40 9.00
CA SER A 100 8.79 25.87 9.03
C SER A 100 7.36 26.37 8.89
N GLY A 101 6.34 25.46 8.85
CA GLY A 101 4.93 25.81 8.73
C GLY A 101 4.46 26.12 7.30
N ARG A 102 5.33 26.05 6.29
CA ARG A 102 4.93 26.28 4.89
C ARG A 102 4.19 25.07 4.35
N GLU A 103 3.29 25.32 3.38
CA GLU A 103 2.60 24.25 2.66
C GLU A 103 3.60 23.31 1.96
N ASN A 104 3.34 22.01 2.07
CA ASN A 104 4.05 20.95 1.36
C ASN A 104 3.13 20.35 0.29
N ALA A 105 3.04 20.99 -0.87
CA ALA A 105 2.16 20.56 -1.96
C ALA A 105 2.43 19.13 -2.47
N THR A 106 3.58 18.54 -2.16
CA THR A 106 3.98 17.20 -2.61
C THR A 106 3.86 16.12 -1.53
N HIS A 107 3.16 16.40 -0.42
CA HIS A 107 3.08 15.45 0.72
C HIS A 107 2.49 14.09 0.33
N SER A 108 1.35 14.07 -0.39
CA SER A 108 0.70 12.83 -0.84
C SER A 108 1.56 12.07 -1.87
N PHE A 109 2.19 12.78 -2.82
CA PHE A 109 3.10 12.17 -3.79
C PHE A 109 4.28 11.48 -3.11
N SER A 110 4.88 12.12 -2.11
CA SER A 110 5.98 11.55 -1.31
C SER A 110 5.51 10.35 -0.47
N ALA A 111 4.30 10.41 0.11
CA ALA A 111 3.72 9.27 0.83
C ALA A 111 3.46 8.09 -0.10
N GLY A 112 3.03 8.33 -1.35
CA GLY A 112 2.91 7.31 -2.39
C GLY A 112 4.25 6.65 -2.73
N SER A 113 5.35 7.40 -2.74
CA SER A 113 6.70 6.86 -2.93
C SER A 113 7.11 5.94 -1.77
N ALA A 114 6.84 6.33 -0.53
CA ALA A 114 7.10 5.51 0.65
C ALA A 114 6.26 4.22 0.64
N TRP A 115 4.99 4.30 0.27
CA TRP A 115 4.13 3.14 0.06
C TRP A 115 4.71 2.19 -1.00
N GLN A 116 5.19 2.70 -2.13
CA GLN A 116 5.78 1.88 -3.19
C GLN A 116 7.00 1.10 -2.70
N ASN A 117 7.90 1.73 -1.94
CA ASN A 117 9.07 1.06 -1.36
C ASN A 117 8.65 -0.07 -0.40
N LEU A 118 7.68 0.20 0.49
CA LEU A 118 7.11 -0.81 1.40
C LEU A 118 6.56 -2.01 0.61
N ALA A 119 5.80 -1.74 -0.44
CA ALA A 119 5.17 -2.79 -1.24
C ALA A 119 6.19 -3.64 -2.04
N LEU A 120 7.27 -3.03 -2.54
CA LEU A 120 8.37 -3.75 -3.18
C LEU A 120 9.11 -4.62 -2.17
N GLN A 121 9.44 -4.09 -0.99
CA GLN A 121 10.10 -4.85 0.07
C GLN A 121 9.25 -6.02 0.54
N ALA A 122 7.94 -5.84 0.68
CA ALA A 122 7.02 -6.92 1.01
C ALA A 122 7.06 -8.04 -0.03
N SER A 123 7.05 -7.69 -1.32
CA SER A 123 7.17 -8.65 -2.43
C SER A 123 8.49 -9.43 -2.38
N GLU A 124 9.61 -8.79 -2.10
CA GLU A 124 10.92 -9.44 -1.95
C GLU A 124 10.97 -10.41 -0.74
N MET A 125 10.23 -10.09 0.32
CA MET A 125 10.13 -10.93 1.51
C MET A 125 9.03 -12.01 1.39
N ASN A 126 8.43 -12.18 0.22
CA ASN A 126 7.28 -13.07 0.00
C ASN A 126 6.10 -12.78 0.95
N LEU A 127 5.87 -11.49 1.23
CA LEU A 127 4.74 -10.98 1.98
C LEU A 127 3.77 -10.26 1.04
N ILE A 128 2.51 -10.22 1.46
CA ILE A 128 1.48 -9.40 0.84
C ILE A 128 1.49 -8.02 1.48
N ALA A 129 1.46 -6.97 0.65
CA ALA A 129 1.07 -5.63 1.04
C ALA A 129 0.02 -5.12 0.03
N HIS A 130 -1.23 -4.92 0.49
CA HIS A 130 -2.35 -4.51 -0.33
C HIS A 130 -2.91 -3.17 0.14
N GLY A 131 -2.71 -2.14 -0.68
CA GLY A 131 -3.24 -0.79 -0.41
C GLY A 131 -4.73 -0.68 -0.75
N MET A 132 -5.48 -0.01 0.12
CA MET A 132 -6.93 0.12 0.05
C MET A 132 -7.36 1.58 0.22
N SER A 133 -8.32 2.03 -0.61
CA SER A 133 -9.04 3.29 -0.45
C SER A 133 -10.45 3.11 0.11
N GLY A 134 -10.94 1.87 0.23
CA GLY A 134 -12.28 1.54 0.70
C GLY A 134 -12.37 1.49 2.23
N PHE A 135 -12.33 2.66 2.89
CA PHE A 135 -12.53 2.83 4.33
C PHE A 135 -13.10 4.22 4.63
N ASP A 136 -13.54 4.44 5.85
CA ASP A 136 -14.08 5.73 6.32
C ASP A 136 -12.91 6.65 6.74
N TYR A 137 -12.57 7.61 5.90
CA TYR A 137 -11.48 8.57 6.11
C TYR A 137 -11.73 9.53 7.28
N GLU A 138 -12.98 10.02 7.43
CA GLU A 138 -13.34 10.95 8.50
C GLU A 138 -13.34 10.25 9.85
N MET A 139 -13.89 9.03 9.89
CA MET A 139 -13.84 8.22 11.10
C MET A 139 -12.41 7.83 11.46
N ALA A 140 -11.56 7.52 10.47
CA ALA A 140 -10.15 7.23 10.67
C ALA A 140 -9.43 8.43 11.31
N ARG A 141 -9.61 9.64 10.75
CA ARG A 141 -9.08 10.87 11.33
C ARG A 141 -9.48 11.03 12.80
N LYS A 142 -10.76 10.90 13.08
CA LYS A 142 -11.31 11.09 14.43
C LYS A 142 -10.83 10.03 15.42
N LYS A 143 -10.95 8.74 15.06
CA LYS A 143 -10.59 7.63 15.95
C LYS A 143 -9.09 7.56 16.25
N LEU A 144 -8.26 7.91 15.27
CA LEU A 144 -6.80 7.83 15.38
C LEU A 144 -6.17 9.14 15.85
N GLY A 145 -6.95 10.18 16.12
CA GLY A 145 -6.44 11.47 16.58
C GLY A 145 -5.53 12.15 15.56
N VAL A 146 -5.78 11.97 14.25
CA VAL A 146 -4.94 12.56 13.20
C VAL A 146 -5.15 14.07 13.14
N PRO A 147 -4.09 14.89 13.37
CA PRO A 147 -4.22 16.34 13.37
C PRO A 147 -4.61 16.91 11.99
N ASP A 148 -5.14 18.15 11.98
CA ASP A 148 -5.66 18.79 10.77
C ASP A 148 -4.56 19.11 9.75
N ASP A 149 -3.30 19.24 10.16
CA ASP A 149 -2.16 19.43 9.28
C ASP A 149 -1.65 18.12 8.63
N TYR A 150 -2.36 17.00 8.86
CA TYR A 150 -2.11 15.73 8.18
C TYR A 150 -3.29 15.32 7.31
N THR A 151 -2.99 14.57 6.25
CA THR A 151 -3.97 13.89 5.39
C THR A 151 -3.94 12.39 5.68
N VAL A 152 -5.10 11.76 5.82
CA VAL A 152 -5.26 10.30 5.79
C VAL A 152 -5.23 9.87 4.33
N GLU A 153 -4.24 9.07 3.92
CA GLU A 153 -3.99 8.73 2.51
C GLU A 153 -4.64 7.40 2.11
N MET A 154 -4.31 6.34 2.82
CA MET A 154 -4.78 4.99 2.50
C MET A 154 -4.60 4.04 3.68
N MET A 155 -5.30 2.91 3.64
CA MET A 155 -4.99 1.77 4.48
C MET A 155 -4.22 0.69 3.71
N ILE A 156 -3.43 -0.12 4.43
CA ILE A 156 -2.66 -1.23 3.88
C ILE A 156 -2.94 -2.46 4.73
N ALA A 157 -3.32 -3.56 4.08
CA ALA A 157 -3.36 -4.88 4.70
C ALA A 157 -2.05 -5.63 4.41
N ILE A 158 -1.41 -6.16 5.45
CA ILE A 158 -0.15 -6.92 5.35
C ILE A 158 -0.37 -8.31 5.91
N GLY A 159 0.17 -9.33 5.21
CA GLY A 159 0.05 -10.73 5.63
C GLY A 159 0.94 -11.66 4.81
N LYS A 160 0.91 -12.95 5.15
CA LYS A 160 1.55 -14.01 4.37
C LYS A 160 0.57 -14.56 3.34
N HIS A 161 1.09 -15.12 2.25
CA HIS A 161 0.28 -15.71 1.20
C HIS A 161 -0.58 -16.88 1.72
N GLY A 162 -1.86 -16.85 1.40
CA GLY A 162 -2.85 -17.88 1.66
C GLY A 162 -3.33 -18.55 0.37
N LYS A 163 -4.39 -19.35 0.48
CA LYS A 163 -5.00 -20.04 -0.65
C LYS A 163 -6.14 -19.21 -1.25
N ILE A 164 -6.30 -19.26 -2.56
CA ILE A 164 -7.40 -18.56 -3.27
C ILE A 164 -8.76 -19.02 -2.76
N GLU A 165 -8.87 -20.30 -2.37
CA GLU A 165 -10.07 -20.91 -1.84
C GLU A 165 -10.55 -20.28 -0.52
N ASP A 166 -9.63 -19.64 0.21
CA ASP A 166 -9.94 -18.93 1.46
C ASP A 166 -10.66 -17.60 1.23
N LEU A 167 -10.67 -17.10 -0.01
CA LEU A 167 -11.39 -15.89 -0.38
C LEU A 167 -12.87 -16.18 -0.63
N PRO A 168 -13.76 -15.19 -0.40
CA PRO A 168 -15.11 -15.21 -0.93
C PRO A 168 -15.11 -15.54 -2.44
N GLU A 169 -16.04 -16.38 -2.88
CA GLU A 169 -16.08 -16.86 -4.26
C GLU A 169 -16.08 -15.72 -5.30
N SER A 170 -16.76 -14.63 -5.01
CA SER A 170 -16.82 -13.43 -5.86
C SER A 170 -15.48 -12.72 -6.05
N LEU A 171 -14.49 -12.96 -5.17
CA LEU A 171 -13.16 -12.33 -5.23
C LEU A 171 -12.10 -13.21 -5.91
N ARG A 172 -12.29 -14.53 -5.97
CA ARG A 172 -11.32 -15.47 -6.53
C ARG A 172 -10.89 -15.14 -7.98
N PRO A 173 -11.78 -14.75 -8.90
CA PRO A 173 -11.37 -14.36 -10.26
C PRO A 173 -10.48 -13.11 -10.33
N ARG A 174 -10.47 -12.30 -9.27
CA ARG A 174 -9.66 -11.08 -9.19
C ARG A 174 -8.30 -11.30 -8.55
N GLU A 175 -7.97 -12.52 -8.14
CA GLU A 175 -6.73 -12.87 -7.45
C GLU A 175 -5.59 -13.17 -8.43
N THR A 176 -5.54 -12.45 -9.53
CA THR A 176 -4.51 -12.58 -10.57
C THR A 176 -3.77 -11.26 -10.74
N PRO A 177 -2.44 -11.31 -11.06
CA PRO A 177 -1.70 -10.11 -11.40
C PRO A 177 -2.31 -9.38 -12.61
N SER A 178 -2.68 -8.12 -12.44
CA SER A 178 -3.21 -7.27 -13.51
C SER A 178 -2.08 -6.72 -14.39
N ASP A 179 -2.36 -6.47 -15.65
CA ASP A 179 -1.47 -5.80 -16.59
C ASP A 179 -1.46 -4.27 -16.42
N ARG A 180 -0.76 -3.57 -17.28
CA ARG A 180 -0.64 -2.10 -17.30
C ARG A 180 -1.01 -1.57 -18.68
N LYS A 181 -1.38 -0.29 -18.72
CA LYS A 181 -1.56 0.45 -19.97
C LYS A 181 -0.24 0.51 -20.74
N PRO A 182 -0.28 0.48 -22.09
CA PRO A 182 0.89 0.70 -22.91
C PRO A 182 1.55 2.05 -22.62
N LEU A 183 2.89 2.14 -22.75
CA LEU A 183 3.64 3.38 -22.49
C LEU A 183 3.14 4.58 -23.30
N LYS A 184 2.71 4.35 -24.54
CA LYS A 184 2.16 5.40 -25.43
C LYS A 184 0.91 6.11 -24.87
N GLU A 185 0.21 5.49 -23.91
CA GLU A 185 -0.98 6.07 -23.25
C GLU A 185 -0.63 6.88 -21.99
N ILE A 186 0.60 6.77 -21.49
CA ILE A 186 1.00 7.38 -20.21
C ILE A 186 2.29 8.22 -20.29
N VAL A 187 3.02 8.16 -21.44
CA VAL A 187 4.27 8.89 -21.63
C VAL A 187 4.16 9.75 -22.90
N PHE A 188 4.31 11.05 -22.73
CA PHE A 188 4.16 12.02 -23.81
C PHE A 188 5.39 12.92 -23.90
N LYS A 189 5.91 13.13 -25.14
CA LYS A 189 7.07 13.99 -25.38
C LYS A 189 6.63 15.46 -25.47
N GLY A 190 7.11 16.27 -24.54
CA GLY A 190 7.02 17.73 -24.59
C GLY A 190 5.69 18.28 -24.06
N LYS A 191 4.53 17.77 -24.49
CA LYS A 191 3.22 18.27 -24.07
C LYS A 191 2.20 17.13 -23.94
N PHE A 192 1.17 17.36 -23.15
CA PHE A 192 0.03 16.43 -23.07
C PHE A 192 -0.73 16.48 -24.41
N PRO A 193 -1.21 15.33 -24.95
CA PRO A 193 -2.02 15.33 -26.16
C PRO A 193 -3.35 16.07 -25.93
N ALA A 194 -3.80 16.81 -26.95
CA ALA A 194 -5.09 17.50 -26.95
C ALA A 194 -6.24 16.49 -27.08
#